data_ed11d2d9889b520d0a3e498b9d2f1fe2
#
_entry.id   ed11d2d9889b520d0a3e498b9d2f1fe2
#
_cell.length_a   1.000
_cell.length_b   1.000
_cell.length_c   1.000
_cell.angle_alpha   90.00
_cell.angle_beta   90.00
_cell.angle_gamma   90.00
#
_symmetry.space_group_name_H-M   'P 1'
#
loop_
_entity.id
_entity.type
_entity.pdbx_description
1 polymer ?
#
loop_
_entity_poly.entity_id
_entity_poly.type
_entity_poly.pdbx_seq_one_letter_code
_entity_poly.pdbx_strand_id
1 'polypeptide(L)'
;VTTDKPEEAMTFGELLALISDQQRRLTVLENAFSWLSFCLDEKSNQLLIHSLRLESQNQNRDEIMQQHFARLADELEKRNGIVKVQANVIPE
;
A
#
# COMPACT_ATOMS: atom_id res chain seq x y z
N VAL A 1 1.48 -5.63 -39.07
CA VAL A 1 1.73 -6.27 -38.74
C VAL A 1 2.55 -6.63 -37.91
N THR A 2 3.20 -7.02 -38.13
CA THR A 2 4.08 -7.44 -37.37
C THR A 2 4.51 -6.51 -36.44
N THR A 3 4.39 -5.34 -36.65
CA THR A 3 4.99 -4.46 -35.81
C THR A 3 4.48 -4.49 -34.47
N ASP A 4 3.30 -4.77 -34.26
CA ASP A 4 2.88 -4.82 -32.96
C ASP A 4 3.19 -6.08 -32.35
N LYS A 5 3.71 -6.96 -33.07
CA LYS A 5 4.01 -8.18 -32.54
C LYS A 5 4.96 -8.18 -31.42
N PRO A 6 5.96 -7.34 -31.36
CA PRO A 6 6.94 -7.43 -30.30
C PRO A 6 6.32 -7.42 -28.93
N GLU A 7 5.30 -6.65 -28.74
CA GLU A 7 4.68 -6.63 -27.45
C GLU A 7 3.91 -7.87 -27.17
N GLU A 8 3.22 -8.35 -28.19
CA GLU A 8 2.45 -9.54 -28.01
C GLU A 8 3.32 -10.77 -27.91
N ALA A 9 4.53 -10.66 -28.42
CA ALA A 9 5.41 -11.79 -28.43
C ALA A 9 6.32 -11.84 -27.22
N MET A 10 6.00 -11.11 -26.17
CA MET A 10 6.79 -11.15 -24.97
C MET A 10 6.84 -12.57 -24.45
N THR A 11 8.02 -13.05 -24.12
CA THR A 11 8.17 -14.41 -23.67
C THR A 11 7.70 -14.54 -22.22
N PHE A 12 7.47 -15.76 -21.81
CA PHE A 12 7.06 -16.04 -20.44
C PHE A 12 8.12 -15.55 -19.47
N GLY A 13 9.40 -15.76 -19.81
CA GLY A 13 10.49 -15.29 -18.97
C GLY A 13 10.52 -13.78 -18.84
N GLU A 14 10.23 -13.08 -19.93
CA GLU A 14 10.19 -11.62 -19.88
C GLU A 14 9.03 -11.13 -19.02
N LEU A 15 7.90 -11.82 -19.10
CA LEU A 15 6.77 -11.47 -18.25
C LEU A 15 7.09 -11.69 -16.79
N LEU A 16 7.74 -12.80 -16.47
CA LEU A 16 8.11 -13.06 -15.10
C LEU A 16 9.08 -12.02 -14.59
N ALA A 17 10.02 -11.62 -15.43
CA ALA A 17 10.97 -10.59 -15.04
C ALA A 17 10.27 -9.27 -14.76
N LEU A 18 9.31 -8.93 -15.59
CA LEU A 18 8.56 -7.71 -15.40
C LEU A 18 7.74 -7.74 -14.10
N ILE A 19 7.09 -8.86 -13.85
CA ILE A 19 6.32 -9.03 -12.62
C ILE A 19 7.22 -8.92 -11.40
N SER A 20 8.38 -9.56 -11.44
CA SER A 20 9.33 -9.48 -10.34
C SER A 20 9.81 -8.06 -10.11
N ASP A 21 10.06 -7.33 -11.19
CA ASP A 21 10.51 -5.95 -11.08
C ASP A 21 9.43 -5.08 -10.45
N GLN A 22 8.20 -5.27 -10.87
CA GLN A 22 7.08 -4.52 -10.31
C GLN A 22 6.90 -4.84 -8.84
N GLN A 23 7.10 -6.09 -8.48
CA GLN A 23 6.97 -6.49 -7.09
C GLN A 23 8.04 -5.84 -6.22
N ARG A 24 9.27 -5.76 -6.73
CA ARG A 24 10.34 -5.09 -6.01
C ARG A 24 10.04 -3.61 -5.82
N ARG A 25 9.51 -2.97 -6.86
CA ARG A 25 9.14 -1.57 -6.76
C ARG A 25 8.07 -1.35 -5.71
N LEU A 26 7.07 -2.22 -5.69
CA LEU A 26 6.01 -2.11 -4.70
C LEU A 26 6.55 -2.32 -3.30
N THR A 27 7.47 -3.26 -3.14
CA THR A 27 8.06 -3.50 -1.83
C THR A 27 8.79 -2.27 -1.34
N VAL A 28 9.55 -1.62 -2.22
CA VAL A 28 10.26 -0.40 -1.84
C VAL A 28 9.28 0.69 -1.44
N LEU A 29 8.23 0.86 -2.23
CA LEU A 29 7.23 1.88 -1.93
C LEU A 29 6.51 1.60 -0.62
N GLU A 30 6.19 0.34 -0.38
CA GLU A 30 5.51 -0.02 0.86
C GLU A 30 6.40 0.23 2.06
N ASN A 31 7.68 -0.08 1.95
CA ASN A 31 8.61 0.19 3.03
C ASN A 31 8.77 1.68 3.26
N ALA A 32 8.91 2.43 2.19
CA ALA A 32 9.05 3.87 2.30
C ALA A 32 7.81 4.49 2.92
N PHE A 33 6.63 3.99 2.52
CA PHE A 33 5.38 4.48 3.06
C PHE A 33 5.28 4.17 4.56
N SER A 34 5.72 2.98 4.96
CA SER A 34 5.71 2.62 6.37
C SER A 34 6.60 3.56 7.18
N TRP A 35 7.80 3.84 6.68
CA TRP A 35 8.70 4.74 7.37
C TRP A 35 8.09 6.13 7.47
N LEU A 36 7.48 6.58 6.38
CA LEU A 36 6.88 7.88 6.36
C LEU A 36 5.74 7.98 7.36
N SER A 37 4.95 6.95 7.48
CA SER A 37 3.81 6.97 8.38
C SER A 37 4.27 7.06 9.84
N PHE A 38 5.44 6.55 10.16
CA PHE A 38 5.96 6.70 11.51
C PHE A 38 6.40 8.14 11.79
N CYS A 39 6.65 8.91 10.76
CA CYS A 39 7.04 10.31 10.94
C CYS A 39 5.87 11.25 11.11
N LEU A 40 4.66 10.77 10.86
CA LEU A 40 3.48 11.61 10.96
C LEU A 40 3.01 11.67 12.40
N ASP A 41 2.45 12.80 12.78
CA ASP A 41 1.87 12.90 14.12
C ASP A 41 0.54 12.17 14.11
N GLU A 42 -0.06 12.06 15.28
CA GLU A 42 -1.28 11.27 15.43
C GLU A 42 -2.42 11.81 14.58
N LYS A 43 -2.56 13.11 14.54
CA LYS A 43 -3.64 13.73 13.79
C LYS A 43 -3.51 13.46 12.31
N SER A 44 -2.30 13.56 11.80
CA SER A 44 -2.05 13.30 10.39
C SER A 44 -2.29 11.84 10.05
N ASN A 45 -1.90 10.94 10.93
CA ASN A 45 -2.15 9.52 10.73
C ASN A 45 -3.64 9.22 10.73
N GLN A 46 -4.40 9.85 11.63
CA GLN A 46 -5.83 9.65 11.67
C GLN A 46 -6.48 10.12 10.36
N LEU A 47 -6.00 11.24 9.86
CA LEU A 47 -6.53 11.78 8.62
C LEU A 47 -6.22 10.86 7.44
N LEU A 48 -5.01 10.31 7.43
CA LEU A 48 -4.62 9.38 6.39
C LEU A 48 -5.51 8.12 6.42
N ILE A 49 -5.70 7.57 7.60
CA ILE A 49 -6.54 6.38 7.76
C ILE A 49 -7.96 6.68 7.30
N HIS A 50 -8.48 7.82 7.69
CA HIS A 50 -9.83 8.22 7.30
C HIS A 50 -9.94 8.33 5.79
N SER A 51 -8.95 8.92 5.16
CA SER A 51 -8.95 9.07 3.70
C SER A 51 -8.93 7.71 3.00
N LEU A 52 -8.13 6.79 3.53
CA LEU A 52 -8.08 5.45 2.96
C LEU A 52 -9.41 4.72 3.11
N ARG A 53 -10.07 4.91 4.24
CA ARG A 53 -11.37 4.28 4.44
C ARG A 53 -12.42 4.85 3.50
N LEU A 54 -12.36 6.15 3.25
CA LEU A 54 -13.28 6.74 2.29
C LEU A 54 -13.04 6.17 0.89
N GLU A 55 -11.77 5.98 0.53
CA GLU A 55 -11.49 5.39 -0.79
C GLU A 55 -11.94 3.94 -0.85
N SER A 56 -11.90 3.23 0.26
CA SER A 56 -12.34 1.84 0.24
C SER A 56 -13.85 1.74 0.02
N GLN A 57 -14.57 2.84 0.19
CA GLN A 57 -16.00 2.88 -0.04
C GLN A 57 -16.37 3.57 -1.34
N ASN A 58 -15.38 3.96 -2.11
CA ASN A 58 -15.60 4.69 -3.35
C ASN A 58 -16.16 3.76 -4.41
N GLN A 59 -17.39 4.00 -4.79
CA GLN A 59 -18.08 3.14 -5.74
C GLN A 59 -17.50 3.18 -7.14
N ASN A 60 -16.68 4.18 -7.42
CA ASN A 60 -16.03 4.27 -8.72
C ASN A 60 -14.81 3.37 -8.85
N ARG A 61 -14.36 2.78 -7.76
CA ARG A 61 -13.25 1.85 -7.80
C ARG A 61 -13.77 0.43 -7.79
N ASP A 62 -13.03 -0.49 -8.41
CA ASP A 62 -13.48 -1.87 -8.41
C ASP A 62 -13.31 -2.47 -7.01
N GLU A 63 -13.93 -3.61 -6.82
CA GLU A 63 -14.01 -4.22 -5.52
C GLU A 63 -12.64 -4.60 -4.98
N ILE A 64 -11.76 -5.05 -5.85
CA ILE A 64 -10.43 -5.44 -5.43
C ILE A 64 -9.65 -4.24 -4.92
N MET A 65 -9.76 -3.11 -5.61
CA MET A 65 -9.11 -1.90 -5.15
C MET A 65 -9.68 -1.43 -3.81
N GLN A 66 -10.99 -1.52 -3.67
CA GLN A 66 -11.63 -1.14 -2.41
C GLN A 66 -11.09 -1.98 -1.26
N GLN A 67 -10.90 -3.28 -1.50
CA GLN A 67 -10.36 -4.16 -0.48
C GLN A 67 -8.93 -3.80 -0.12
N HIS A 68 -8.13 -3.42 -1.11
CA HIS A 68 -6.76 -3.03 -0.83
C HIS A 68 -6.68 -1.75 0.00
N PHE A 69 -7.55 -0.78 -0.28
CA PHE A 69 -7.60 0.43 0.52
C PHE A 69 -8.00 0.11 1.96
N ALA A 70 -8.99 -0.75 2.12
CA ALA A 70 -9.47 -1.12 3.45
C ALA A 70 -8.38 -1.84 4.24
N ARG A 71 -7.64 -2.72 3.57
CA ARG A 71 -6.58 -3.48 4.22
C ARG A 71 -5.46 -2.56 4.68
N LEU A 72 -5.09 -1.59 3.85
CA LEU A 72 -4.04 -0.68 4.23
C LEU A 72 -4.47 0.18 5.42
N ALA A 73 -5.73 0.63 5.43
CA ALA A 73 -6.24 1.39 6.55
C ALA A 73 -6.19 0.56 7.83
N ASP A 74 -6.55 -0.72 7.74
CA ASP A 74 -6.50 -1.60 8.89
C ASP A 74 -5.08 -1.76 9.40
N GLU A 75 -4.12 -1.90 8.51
CA GLU A 75 -2.73 -2.05 8.89
C GLU A 75 -2.21 -0.82 9.60
N LEU A 76 -2.56 0.35 9.11
CA LEU A 76 -2.12 1.58 9.73
C LEU A 76 -2.75 1.78 11.10
N GLU A 77 -4.01 1.45 11.23
CA GLU A 77 -4.69 1.53 12.51
C GLU A 77 -4.04 0.62 13.54
N LYS A 78 -3.72 -0.58 13.11
CA LYS A 78 -3.10 -1.54 13.98
C LYS A 78 -1.72 -1.07 14.43
N ARG A 79 -0.97 -0.50 13.49
CA ARG A 79 0.36 0.00 13.79
C ARG A 79 0.30 1.17 14.76
N ASN A 80 -0.65 2.07 14.56
CA ASN A 80 -0.82 3.18 15.46
C ASN A 80 -1.18 2.72 16.86
N GLY A 81 -2.02 1.71 16.94
CA GLY A 81 -2.40 1.16 18.24
C GLY A 81 -1.21 0.58 18.99
N ILE A 82 -0.35 -0.12 18.27
CA ILE A 82 0.83 -0.69 18.88
C ILE A 82 1.76 0.39 19.39
N VAL A 83 1.96 1.43 18.59
CA VAL A 83 2.81 2.53 18.99
C VAL A 83 2.25 3.22 20.23
N LYS A 84 0.97 3.43 20.29
CA LYS A 84 0.35 4.06 21.45
C LYS A 84 0.51 3.20 22.69
N VAL A 85 0.33 1.90 22.54
CA VAL A 85 0.46 1.00 23.66
C VAL A 85 1.88 1.05 24.20
N GLN A 86 2.85 1.04 23.32
CA GLN A 86 4.23 1.09 23.74
C GLN A 86 4.56 2.41 24.43
N ALA A 87 4.02 3.49 23.90
CA ALA A 87 4.25 4.78 24.51
C ALA A 87 3.65 4.84 25.92
N ASN A 88 2.53 4.19 26.11
CA ASN A 88 1.91 4.19 27.42
C ASN A 88 2.66 3.32 28.41
N VAL A 89 3.37 2.34 27.92
CA VAL A 89 4.07 1.43 28.79
C VAL A 89 5.41 1.95 29.22
N ILE A 90 6.07 2.66 28.36
CA ILE A 90 7.39 3.13 28.63
C ILE A 90 7.55 4.06 29.77
N PRO A 91 6.80 4.93 30.04
CA PRO A 91 7.05 5.97 30.97
C PRO A 91 7.42 5.63 32.30
N GLU A 92 7.39 4.71 32.70
CA GLU A 92 7.73 4.56 33.99
C GLU A 92 8.77 4.35 34.20
#